data_ca8cfb5a3ab40d1550639c34023298c2
#
_entry.id   ca8cfb5a3ab40d1550639c34023298c2
#
_cell.length_a   1.000
_cell.length_b   1.000
_cell.length_c   1.000
_cell.angle_alpha   90.00
_cell.angle_beta   90.00
_cell.angle_gamma   90.00
#
_symmetry.space_group_name_H-M   'P 1'
#
loop_
_entity.id
_entity.type
_entity.pdbx_description
1 polymer ?
#
loop_
_entity_poly.entity_id
_entity_poly.type
_entity_poly.pdbx_seq_one_letter_code
_entity_poly.pdbx_strand_id
1 'polypeptide(L)'
;MLIIGIAGGSGSGKTTVVKEITRQLSGKVVVIPQDSYYKDSSHLPPEERQKINFDHPDAIDFKLLCQQIGELRQGKTIEQPVYSYITCSRSATETITVEPAEVIIVEGILVFTCKELRDQMNIKIFVDADDDDRLMRIIVRDIEQRGRTVATAIDHYTETVKPMHLQFIEPSKRYADIVIPQGGHNKVAIDVIAATIERALHNQ
;
A
#
# COMPACT_ATOMS: atom_id res chain seq x y z
N MET A 1 -5.12 -13.49 -15.20
CA MET A 1 -5.08 -12.35 -14.24
C MET A 1 -3.95 -12.57 -13.24
N LEU A 2 -3.09 -11.60 -13.06
CA LEU A 2 -1.94 -11.64 -12.15
C LEU A 2 -2.17 -10.67 -10.99
N ILE A 3 -2.05 -11.15 -9.76
CA ILE A 3 -2.19 -10.32 -8.54
C ILE A 3 -0.79 -10.13 -7.93
N ILE A 4 -0.38 -8.87 -7.79
CA ILE A 4 0.94 -8.49 -7.30
C ILE A 4 0.77 -7.68 -6.01
N GLY A 5 1.41 -8.13 -4.93
CA GLY A 5 1.50 -7.37 -3.69
C GLY A 5 2.77 -6.53 -3.65
N ILE A 6 2.64 -5.24 -3.34
CA ILE A 6 3.80 -4.35 -3.15
C ILE A 6 3.74 -3.77 -1.73
N ALA A 7 4.60 -4.28 -0.85
CA ALA A 7 4.76 -3.83 0.52
C ALA A 7 6.04 -3.01 0.73
N GLY A 8 6.19 -2.43 1.90
CA GLY A 8 7.39 -1.70 2.34
C GLY A 8 7.05 -0.59 3.32
N GLY A 9 8.02 -0.07 4.05
CA GLY A 9 7.81 0.96 5.05
C GLY A 9 7.25 2.28 4.50
N SER A 10 6.63 3.08 5.36
CA SER A 10 6.31 4.46 5.00
C SER A 10 7.59 5.18 4.58
N GLY A 11 7.55 5.96 3.48
CA GLY A 11 8.73 6.63 2.92
C GLY A 11 9.69 5.74 2.11
N SER A 12 9.43 4.43 1.95
CA SER A 12 10.32 3.53 1.18
C SER A 12 10.30 3.77 -0.33
N GLY A 13 9.31 4.50 -0.86
CA GLY A 13 9.18 4.75 -2.30
C GLY A 13 8.28 3.76 -3.05
N LYS A 14 7.42 3.02 -2.36
CA LYS A 14 6.43 2.08 -2.96
C LYS A 14 5.65 2.71 -4.11
N THR A 15 5.04 3.86 -3.88
CA THR A 15 4.22 4.55 -4.89
C THR A 15 5.01 4.89 -6.15
N THR A 16 6.31 5.21 -6.02
CA THR A 16 7.19 5.43 -7.17
C THR A 16 7.43 4.13 -7.92
N VAL A 17 7.71 3.03 -7.21
CA VAL A 17 7.88 1.69 -7.80
C VAL A 17 6.61 1.27 -8.54
N VAL A 18 5.43 1.41 -7.91
CA VAL A 18 4.13 1.10 -8.53
C VAL A 18 3.94 1.88 -9.82
N LYS A 19 4.16 3.20 -9.80
CA LYS A 19 4.02 4.07 -10.99
C LYS A 19 4.97 3.64 -12.12
N GLU A 20 6.22 3.36 -11.81
CA GLU A 20 7.21 2.97 -12.82
C GLU A 20 6.92 1.58 -13.42
N ILE A 21 6.51 0.61 -12.60
CA ILE A 21 6.07 -0.70 -13.10
C ILE A 21 4.84 -0.54 -13.99
N THR A 22 3.80 0.16 -13.50
CA THR A 22 2.55 0.36 -14.26
C THR A 22 2.80 1.03 -15.61
N ARG A 23 3.73 1.99 -15.67
CA ARG A 23 4.08 2.70 -16.90
C ARG A 23 4.73 1.79 -17.96
N GLN A 24 5.40 0.72 -17.53
CA GLN A 24 6.12 -0.19 -18.41
C GLN A 24 5.27 -1.38 -18.89
N LEU A 25 4.12 -1.62 -18.28
CA LEU A 25 3.25 -2.73 -18.64
C LEU A 25 2.32 -2.35 -19.81
N SER A 26 2.19 -3.24 -20.78
CA SER A 26 1.31 -3.05 -21.96
C SER A 26 -0.14 -3.43 -21.70
N GLY A 27 -0.39 -4.29 -20.72
CA GLY A 27 -1.71 -4.77 -20.36
C GLY A 27 -2.52 -3.80 -19.48
N LYS A 28 -3.80 -4.09 -19.32
CA LYS A 28 -4.67 -3.34 -18.39
C LYS A 28 -4.24 -3.62 -16.96
N VAL A 29 -3.79 -2.57 -16.26
CA VAL A 29 -3.32 -2.62 -14.87
C VAL A 29 -4.26 -1.80 -13.98
N VAL A 30 -4.65 -2.39 -12.86
CA VAL A 30 -5.39 -1.72 -11.79
C VAL A 30 -4.55 -1.71 -10.52
N VAL A 31 -4.49 -0.56 -9.86
CA VAL A 31 -3.82 -0.39 -8.56
C VAL A 31 -4.87 -0.26 -7.48
N ILE A 32 -4.79 -1.12 -6.47
CA ILE A 32 -5.65 -1.12 -5.28
C ILE A 32 -4.80 -0.67 -4.09
N PRO A 33 -4.92 0.59 -3.66
CA PRO A 33 -4.21 1.07 -2.49
C PRO A 33 -4.87 0.55 -1.21
N GLN A 34 -4.08 -0.06 -0.33
CA GLN A 34 -4.54 -0.52 0.99
C GLN A 34 -5.19 0.62 1.79
N ASP A 35 -4.69 1.83 1.61
CA ASP A 35 -5.14 3.00 2.37
C ASP A 35 -6.62 3.35 2.12
N SER A 36 -7.20 2.92 1.00
CA SER A 36 -8.66 3.00 0.77
C SER A 36 -9.46 2.12 1.74
N TYR A 37 -8.83 1.13 2.35
CA TYR A 37 -9.47 0.12 3.20
C TYR A 37 -9.26 0.35 4.70
N TYR A 38 -8.85 1.54 5.14
CA TYR A 38 -8.96 1.87 6.56
C TYR A 38 -10.39 1.69 7.03
N LYS A 39 -10.58 1.13 8.22
CA LYS A 39 -11.90 0.95 8.82
C LYS A 39 -12.61 2.28 8.95
N ASP A 40 -13.93 2.27 8.79
CA ASP A 40 -14.73 3.47 9.00
C ASP A 40 -14.73 3.87 10.48
N SER A 41 -14.31 5.11 10.73
CA SER A 41 -14.29 5.73 12.04
C SER A 41 -15.26 6.91 12.14
N SER A 42 -16.18 7.07 11.18
CA SER A 42 -17.13 8.20 11.13
C SER A 42 -18.01 8.32 12.37
N HIS A 43 -18.23 7.21 13.08
CA HIS A 43 -18.95 7.13 14.34
C HIS A 43 -18.22 7.76 15.54
N LEU A 44 -16.90 8.00 15.42
CA LEU A 44 -16.09 8.63 16.47
C LEU A 44 -16.05 10.15 16.31
N PRO A 45 -15.89 10.91 17.41
CA PRO A 45 -15.60 12.34 17.34
C PRO A 45 -14.30 12.63 16.55
N PRO A 46 -14.17 13.78 15.85
CA PRO A 46 -12.99 14.11 15.05
C PRO A 46 -11.66 14.03 15.83
N GLU A 47 -11.66 14.44 17.11
CA GLU A 47 -10.47 14.40 17.98
C GLU A 47 -10.01 12.96 18.29
N GLU A 48 -10.92 12.01 18.36
CA GLU A 48 -10.61 10.59 18.58
C GLU A 48 -10.13 9.93 17.30
N ARG A 49 -10.67 10.31 16.14
CA ARG A 49 -10.20 9.79 14.85
C ARG A 49 -8.71 10.11 14.60
N GLN A 50 -8.28 11.30 15.00
CA GLN A 50 -6.87 11.73 14.85
C GLN A 50 -5.90 10.93 15.73
N LYS A 51 -6.39 10.23 16.77
CA LYS A 51 -5.59 9.39 17.66
C LYS A 51 -5.47 7.95 17.17
N ILE A 52 -6.21 7.57 16.11
CA ILE A 52 -6.13 6.22 15.55
C ILE A 52 -4.73 5.96 15.00
N ASN A 53 -4.17 4.81 15.38
CA ASN A 53 -2.90 4.34 14.83
C ASN A 53 -3.14 3.68 13.47
N PHE A 54 -2.99 4.44 12.39
CA PHE A 54 -3.19 3.97 11.02
C PHE A 54 -2.06 3.05 10.52
N ASP A 55 -0.96 2.95 11.22
CA ASP A 55 0.14 2.03 10.90
C ASP A 55 -0.03 0.65 11.59
N HIS A 56 -1.10 0.46 12.39
CA HIS A 56 -1.43 -0.83 13.01
C HIS A 56 -2.34 -1.67 12.10
N PRO A 57 -2.12 -3.01 11.99
CA PRO A 57 -2.96 -3.88 11.15
C PRO A 57 -4.45 -3.82 11.45
N ASP A 58 -4.83 -3.59 12.71
CA ASP A 58 -6.23 -3.47 13.11
C ASP A 58 -6.95 -2.26 12.52
N ALA A 59 -6.21 -1.27 12.00
CA ALA A 59 -6.82 -0.14 11.32
C ALA A 59 -7.37 -0.50 9.93
N ILE A 60 -6.92 -1.62 9.35
CA ILE A 60 -7.32 -2.04 8.00
C ILE A 60 -8.49 -3.02 8.04
N ASP A 61 -9.43 -2.82 7.13
CA ASP A 61 -10.51 -3.78 6.83
C ASP A 61 -10.01 -4.83 5.83
N PHE A 62 -9.14 -5.73 6.30
CA PHE A 62 -8.61 -6.81 5.47
C PHE A 62 -9.71 -7.75 4.97
N LYS A 63 -10.82 -7.89 5.71
CA LYS A 63 -11.94 -8.72 5.28
C LYS A 63 -12.53 -8.20 3.97
N LEU A 64 -12.84 -6.90 3.91
CA LEU A 64 -13.35 -6.26 2.71
C LEU A 64 -12.32 -6.29 1.57
N LEU A 65 -11.05 -5.97 1.88
CA LEU A 65 -9.98 -5.99 0.88
C LEU A 65 -9.82 -7.38 0.25
N CYS A 66 -9.73 -8.44 1.06
CA CYS A 66 -9.61 -9.82 0.57
C CYS A 66 -10.83 -10.24 -0.26
N GLN A 67 -12.04 -9.86 0.17
CA GLN A 67 -13.26 -10.14 -0.56
C GLN A 67 -13.23 -9.48 -1.95
N GLN A 68 -12.91 -8.20 -2.02
CA GLN A 68 -12.92 -7.45 -3.28
C GLN A 68 -11.81 -7.90 -4.24
N ILE A 69 -10.61 -8.25 -3.74
CA ILE A 69 -9.58 -8.87 -4.58
C ILE A 69 -10.06 -10.22 -5.14
N GLY A 70 -10.76 -11.02 -4.33
CA GLY A 70 -11.38 -12.27 -4.78
C GLY A 70 -12.47 -12.07 -5.84
N GLU A 71 -13.26 -11.01 -5.72
CA GLU A 71 -14.31 -10.64 -6.70
C GLU A 71 -13.69 -10.21 -8.04
N LEU A 72 -12.66 -9.35 -8.01
CA LEU A 72 -11.91 -8.97 -9.22
C LEU A 72 -11.30 -10.20 -9.91
N ARG A 73 -10.75 -11.15 -9.13
CA ARG A 73 -10.21 -12.42 -9.66
C ARG A 73 -11.26 -13.27 -10.35
N GLN A 74 -12.52 -13.16 -9.92
CA GLN A 74 -13.67 -13.84 -10.57
C GLN A 74 -14.23 -13.07 -11.78
N GLY A 75 -13.62 -11.98 -12.18
CA GLY A 75 -14.07 -11.12 -13.28
C GLY A 75 -15.23 -10.19 -12.92
N LYS A 76 -15.46 -9.95 -11.62
CA LYS A 76 -16.51 -9.04 -11.14
C LYS A 76 -15.96 -7.64 -10.92
N THR A 77 -16.76 -6.64 -11.21
CA THR A 77 -16.51 -5.23 -10.84
C THR A 77 -16.73 -5.04 -9.34
N ILE A 78 -15.93 -4.19 -8.72
CA ILE A 78 -16.05 -3.84 -7.30
C ILE A 78 -16.26 -2.35 -7.10
N GLU A 79 -16.80 -1.98 -5.94
CA GLU A 79 -16.90 -0.60 -5.46
C GLU A 79 -15.84 -0.38 -4.37
N GLN A 80 -14.67 0.13 -4.77
CA GLN A 80 -13.56 0.42 -3.86
C GLN A 80 -13.95 1.58 -2.94
N PRO A 81 -13.74 1.48 -1.61
CA PRO A 81 -14.00 2.58 -0.70
C PRO A 81 -13.14 3.80 -1.00
N VAL A 82 -13.68 4.99 -0.74
CA VAL A 82 -12.92 6.25 -0.72
C VAL A 82 -12.63 6.63 0.72
N TYR A 83 -11.35 6.82 1.04
CA TYR A 83 -10.89 7.24 2.35
C TYR A 83 -10.33 8.66 2.32
N SER A 84 -10.73 9.48 3.29
CA SER A 84 -10.25 10.85 3.45
C SER A 84 -9.27 10.96 4.62
N TYR A 85 -8.04 11.32 4.33
CA TYR A 85 -7.03 11.62 5.35
C TYR A 85 -7.32 12.90 6.15
N ILE A 86 -8.13 13.81 5.59
CA ILE A 86 -8.51 15.07 6.25
C ILE A 86 -9.51 14.77 7.36
N THR A 87 -10.55 13.97 7.06
CA THR A 87 -11.58 13.61 8.02
C THR A 87 -11.26 12.35 8.80
N CYS A 88 -10.19 11.64 8.46
CA CYS A 88 -9.80 10.33 9.01
C CYS A 88 -10.98 9.34 8.99
N SER A 89 -11.74 9.28 7.89
CA SER A 89 -12.91 8.41 7.75
C SER A 89 -13.15 8.00 6.30
N ARG A 90 -13.88 6.88 6.11
CA ARG A 90 -14.41 6.52 4.79
C ARG A 90 -15.51 7.48 4.37
N SER A 91 -15.64 7.75 3.08
CA SER A 91 -16.82 8.38 2.52
C SER A 91 -18.04 7.45 2.68
N ALA A 92 -19.15 7.99 3.15
CA ALA A 92 -20.40 7.24 3.26
C ALA A 92 -21.13 7.10 1.90
N THR A 93 -20.76 7.92 0.92
CA THR A 93 -21.52 8.07 -0.35
C THR A 93 -20.67 7.86 -1.59
N GLU A 94 -19.34 7.92 -1.46
CA GLU A 94 -18.45 7.84 -2.61
C GLU A 94 -17.71 6.51 -2.63
N THR A 95 -17.71 5.87 -3.79
CA THR A 95 -16.90 4.70 -4.12
C THR A 95 -16.21 4.93 -5.46
N ILE A 96 -15.21 4.12 -5.75
CA ILE A 96 -14.57 4.07 -7.06
C ILE A 96 -14.90 2.73 -7.68
N THR A 97 -15.63 2.75 -8.81
CA THR A 97 -15.91 1.54 -9.57
C THR A 97 -14.62 1.03 -10.22
N VAL A 98 -14.21 -0.17 -9.89
CA VAL A 98 -13.01 -0.82 -10.41
C VAL A 98 -13.39 -2.07 -11.18
N GLU A 99 -13.07 -2.07 -12.47
CA GLU A 99 -13.28 -3.23 -13.34
C GLU A 99 -12.10 -4.21 -13.26
N PRO A 100 -12.33 -5.51 -13.53
CA PRO A 100 -11.27 -6.49 -13.65
C PRO A 100 -10.21 -6.10 -14.67
N ALA A 101 -8.95 -6.48 -14.37
CA ALA A 101 -7.80 -6.18 -15.19
C ALA A 101 -6.88 -7.40 -15.35
N GLU A 102 -5.95 -7.36 -16.29
CA GLU A 102 -4.97 -8.43 -16.48
C GLU A 102 -3.98 -8.49 -15.33
N VAL A 103 -3.65 -7.31 -14.76
CA VAL A 103 -2.80 -7.15 -13.58
C VAL A 103 -3.52 -6.34 -12.52
N ILE A 104 -3.52 -6.85 -11.30
CA ILE A 104 -3.96 -6.13 -10.10
C ILE A 104 -2.74 -5.94 -9.20
N ILE A 105 -2.41 -4.70 -8.89
CA ILE A 105 -1.37 -4.34 -7.92
C ILE A 105 -2.04 -3.92 -6.62
N VAL A 106 -1.83 -4.69 -5.55
CA VAL A 106 -2.26 -4.31 -4.19
C VAL A 106 -1.07 -3.71 -3.47
N GLU A 107 -1.12 -2.42 -3.12
CA GLU A 107 0.00 -1.73 -2.50
C GLU A 107 -0.35 -1.17 -1.13
N GLY A 108 0.61 -1.23 -0.22
CA GLY A 108 0.47 -0.64 1.11
C GLY A 108 1.52 -1.12 2.09
N ILE A 109 1.57 -0.46 3.24
CA ILE A 109 2.57 -0.77 4.27
C ILE A 109 2.29 -2.10 4.99
N LEU A 110 1.03 -2.54 5.07
CA LEU A 110 0.58 -3.69 5.85
C LEU A 110 0.06 -4.85 4.98
N VAL A 111 0.12 -4.77 3.65
CA VAL A 111 -0.49 -5.78 2.76
C VAL A 111 0.08 -7.19 2.98
N PHE A 112 1.28 -7.32 3.53
CA PHE A 112 1.88 -8.62 3.85
C PHE A 112 1.63 -9.09 5.28
N THR A 113 0.94 -8.34 6.12
CA THR A 113 0.60 -8.77 7.47
C THR A 113 -0.58 -9.74 7.49
N CYS A 114 -1.50 -9.64 6.53
CA CYS A 114 -2.68 -10.49 6.38
C CYS A 114 -2.35 -11.74 5.55
N LYS A 115 -2.48 -12.93 6.14
CA LYS A 115 -2.21 -14.21 5.46
C LYS A 115 -3.17 -14.44 4.30
N GLU A 116 -4.46 -14.22 4.51
CA GLU A 116 -5.50 -14.42 3.50
C GLU A 116 -5.31 -13.55 2.26
N LEU A 117 -4.76 -12.35 2.45
CA LEU A 117 -4.41 -11.46 1.33
C LEU A 117 -3.16 -11.95 0.61
N ARG A 118 -2.10 -12.37 1.35
CA ARG A 118 -0.88 -12.91 0.75
C ARG A 118 -1.14 -14.17 -0.09
N ASP A 119 -2.05 -15.04 0.36
CA ASP A 119 -2.39 -16.28 -0.33
C ASP A 119 -3.08 -16.03 -1.69
N GLN A 120 -3.61 -14.83 -1.93
CA GLN A 120 -4.18 -14.42 -3.20
C GLN A 120 -3.14 -13.85 -4.17
N MET A 121 -1.94 -13.48 -3.68
CA MET A 121 -0.90 -12.84 -4.48
C MET A 121 -0.04 -13.86 -5.22
N ASN A 122 0.19 -13.62 -6.52
CA ASN A 122 1.09 -14.41 -7.35
C ASN A 122 2.55 -13.98 -7.18
N ILE A 123 2.79 -12.68 -7.01
CA ILE A 123 4.12 -12.08 -6.81
C ILE A 123 4.04 -11.13 -5.62
N LYS A 124 5.03 -11.23 -4.73
CA LYS A 124 5.15 -10.38 -3.54
C LYS A 124 6.46 -9.62 -3.57
N ILE A 125 6.38 -8.29 -3.64
CA ILE A 125 7.51 -7.38 -3.75
C ILE A 125 7.60 -6.53 -2.49
N PHE A 126 8.75 -6.52 -1.83
CA PHE A 126 9.02 -5.62 -0.71
C PHE A 126 9.95 -4.50 -1.16
N VAL A 127 9.51 -3.25 -1.00
CA VAL A 127 10.28 -2.05 -1.33
C VAL A 127 11.00 -1.59 -0.07
N ASP A 128 12.31 -1.72 -0.08
CA ASP A 128 13.19 -1.44 1.04
C ASP A 128 13.93 -0.11 0.85
N ALA A 129 14.16 0.59 1.95
CA ALA A 129 14.99 1.79 1.99
C ALA A 129 15.48 2.00 3.43
N ASP A 130 16.64 2.59 3.57
CA ASP A 130 17.27 2.86 4.86
C ASP A 130 16.38 3.75 5.74
N ASP A 131 16.45 3.55 7.05
CA ASP A 131 15.56 4.20 8.01
C ASP A 131 15.66 5.73 7.99
N ASP A 132 16.87 6.27 7.82
CA ASP A 132 17.13 7.71 7.73
C ASP A 132 16.56 8.31 6.43
N ASP A 133 16.70 7.63 5.31
CA ASP A 133 16.07 8.01 4.03
C ASP A 133 14.55 8.04 4.15
N ARG A 134 13.96 7.03 4.80
CA ARG A 134 12.52 6.97 5.03
C ARG A 134 12.05 8.09 5.94
N LEU A 135 12.80 8.35 7.02
CA LEU A 135 12.50 9.43 7.97
C LEU A 135 12.50 10.80 7.27
N MET A 136 13.53 11.10 6.49
CA MET A 136 13.61 12.37 5.75
C MET A 136 12.40 12.56 4.82
N ARG A 137 12.03 11.51 4.06
CA ARG A 137 10.88 11.55 3.15
C ARG A 137 9.55 11.69 3.89
N ILE A 138 9.41 11.06 5.06
CA ILE A 138 8.22 11.18 5.92
C ILE A 138 8.07 12.61 6.44
N ILE A 139 9.15 13.22 6.95
CA ILE A 139 9.13 14.59 7.47
C ILE A 139 8.70 15.56 6.37
N VAL A 140 9.34 15.50 5.19
CA VAL A 140 8.99 16.38 4.06
C VAL A 140 7.52 16.21 3.67
N ARG A 141 7.06 14.98 3.46
CA ARG A 141 5.66 14.70 3.11
C ARG A 141 4.68 15.23 4.16
N ASP A 142 4.97 14.99 5.44
CA ASP A 142 4.07 15.36 6.54
C ASP A 142 3.96 16.88 6.71
N ILE A 143 5.04 17.62 6.41
CA ILE A 143 5.01 19.09 6.36
C ILE A 143 4.21 19.59 5.15
N GLU A 144 4.54 19.09 3.95
CA GLU A 144 3.99 19.64 2.70
C GLU A 144 2.53 19.23 2.44
N GLN A 145 2.16 18.00 2.85
CA GLN A 145 0.87 17.40 2.46
C GLN A 145 -0.09 17.18 3.62
N ARG A 146 0.40 17.18 4.87
CA ARG A 146 -0.41 16.88 6.06
C ARG A 146 -0.46 18.02 7.07
N GLY A 147 0.19 19.16 6.77
CA GLY A 147 0.17 20.36 7.60
C GLY A 147 0.84 20.21 8.97
N ARG A 148 1.72 19.21 9.14
CA ARG A 148 2.47 19.00 10.38
C ARG A 148 3.66 19.97 10.49
N THR A 149 4.06 20.29 11.72
CA THR A 149 5.35 20.92 11.97
C THR A 149 6.46 19.86 11.98
N VAL A 150 7.72 20.28 11.89
CA VAL A 150 8.88 19.36 12.01
C VAL A 150 8.82 18.59 13.34
N ALA A 151 8.53 19.28 14.45
CA ALA A 151 8.43 18.65 15.77
C ALA A 151 7.33 17.56 15.79
N THR A 152 6.11 17.90 15.36
CA THR A 152 5.00 16.94 15.36
C THR A 152 5.19 15.79 14.36
N ALA A 153 5.95 15.99 13.28
CA ALA A 153 6.31 14.92 12.35
C ALA A 153 7.31 13.94 12.98
N ILE A 154 8.30 14.45 13.73
CA ILE A 154 9.28 13.64 14.47
C ILE A 154 8.61 12.86 15.60
N ASP A 155 7.75 13.51 16.38
CA ASP A 155 6.97 12.85 17.45
C ASP A 155 6.14 11.71 16.89
N HIS A 156 5.38 11.97 15.82
CA HIS A 156 4.58 10.93 15.14
C HIS A 156 5.43 9.77 14.63
N TYR A 157 6.59 10.08 14.04
CA TYR A 157 7.51 9.02 13.58
C TYR A 157 7.98 8.17 14.76
N THR A 158 8.39 8.80 15.85
CA THR A 158 8.98 8.12 17.02
C THR A 158 7.93 7.29 17.77
N GLU A 159 6.74 7.86 17.96
CA GLU A 159 5.68 7.23 18.78
C GLU A 159 4.83 6.22 18.00
N THR A 160 4.71 6.40 16.67
CA THR A 160 3.78 5.58 15.86
C THR A 160 4.50 4.84 14.72
N VAL A 161 5.08 5.57 13.76
CA VAL A 161 5.56 4.98 12.51
C VAL A 161 6.70 3.98 12.77
N LYS A 162 7.71 4.35 13.56
CA LYS A 162 8.86 3.49 13.85
C LYS A 162 8.50 2.23 14.64
N PRO A 163 7.74 2.29 15.76
CA PRO A 163 7.30 1.09 16.47
C PRO A 163 6.49 0.14 15.59
N MET A 164 5.54 0.65 14.81
CA MET A 164 4.70 -0.17 13.92
C MET A 164 5.51 -0.77 12.78
N HIS A 165 6.48 -0.03 12.25
CA HIS A 165 7.40 -0.57 11.25
C HIS A 165 8.17 -1.78 11.78
N LEU A 166 8.79 -1.64 12.95
CA LEU A 166 9.58 -2.71 13.57
C LEU A 166 8.72 -3.92 13.98
N GLN A 167 7.49 -3.69 14.41
CA GLN A 167 6.61 -4.74 14.90
C GLN A 167 5.90 -5.51 13.79
N PHE A 168 5.46 -4.85 12.73
CA PHE A 168 4.58 -5.44 11.72
C PHE A 168 5.15 -5.41 10.30
N ILE A 169 5.77 -4.29 9.89
CA ILE A 169 6.12 -4.08 8.49
C ILE A 169 7.44 -4.79 8.16
N GLU A 170 8.51 -4.49 8.89
CA GLU A 170 9.82 -5.10 8.65
C GLU A 170 9.80 -6.64 8.78
N PRO A 171 9.14 -7.25 9.80
CA PRO A 171 9.02 -8.70 9.86
C PRO A 171 8.24 -9.31 8.69
N SER A 172 7.39 -8.54 8.01
CA SER A 172 6.62 -9.01 6.85
C SER A 172 7.45 -9.15 5.57
N LYS A 173 8.62 -8.54 5.51
CA LYS A 173 9.60 -8.64 4.42
C LYS A 173 9.97 -10.09 4.09
N ARG A 174 9.98 -10.97 5.07
CA ARG A 174 10.24 -12.41 4.88
C ARG A 174 9.23 -13.13 3.98
N TYR A 175 8.07 -12.54 3.74
CA TYR A 175 7.06 -13.10 2.85
C TYR A 175 7.21 -12.65 1.40
N ALA A 176 8.13 -11.71 1.14
CA ALA A 176 8.38 -11.23 -0.22
C ALA A 176 9.14 -12.28 -1.06
N ASP A 177 8.77 -12.38 -2.32
CA ASP A 177 9.50 -13.16 -3.32
C ASP A 177 10.69 -12.34 -3.84
N ILE A 178 10.57 -11.00 -3.84
CA ILE A 178 11.58 -10.06 -4.33
C ILE A 178 11.68 -8.87 -3.37
N VAL A 179 12.90 -8.41 -3.08
CA VAL A 179 13.17 -7.18 -2.35
C VAL A 179 13.83 -6.17 -3.27
N ILE A 180 13.27 -4.96 -3.37
CA ILE A 180 13.83 -3.83 -4.12
C ILE A 180 14.56 -2.91 -3.11
N PRO A 181 15.88 -2.93 -3.05
CA PRO A 181 16.64 -1.98 -2.22
C PRO A 181 16.60 -0.58 -2.82
N GLN A 182 16.78 0.43 -1.98
CA GLN A 182 16.81 1.86 -2.35
C GLN A 182 15.48 2.40 -2.94
N GLY A 183 14.40 1.65 -2.80
CA GLY A 183 13.07 2.08 -3.21
C GLY A 183 12.95 2.42 -4.69
N GLY A 184 12.22 3.50 -4.97
CA GLY A 184 11.96 3.97 -6.35
C GLY A 184 13.17 4.49 -7.12
N HIS A 185 14.35 4.59 -6.49
CA HIS A 185 15.59 4.98 -7.17
C HIS A 185 16.28 3.82 -7.89
N ASN A 186 15.95 2.57 -7.55
CA ASN A 186 16.53 1.38 -8.17
C ASN A 186 15.84 1.04 -9.50
N LYS A 187 16.18 1.81 -10.52
CA LYS A 187 15.61 1.63 -11.87
C LYS A 187 15.89 0.22 -12.43
N VAL A 188 17.09 -0.32 -12.22
CA VAL A 188 17.44 -1.64 -12.71
C VAL A 188 16.54 -2.73 -12.15
N ALA A 189 16.28 -2.73 -10.84
CA ALA A 189 15.39 -3.69 -10.22
C ALA A 189 13.94 -3.53 -10.73
N ILE A 190 13.48 -2.28 -10.90
CA ILE A 190 12.14 -1.98 -11.42
C ILE A 190 11.98 -2.50 -12.84
N ASP A 191 12.97 -2.25 -13.72
CA ASP A 191 12.95 -2.69 -15.12
C ASP A 191 12.94 -4.23 -15.24
N VAL A 192 13.75 -4.92 -14.43
CA VAL A 192 13.76 -6.40 -14.39
C VAL A 192 12.41 -6.95 -13.93
N ILE A 193 11.80 -6.35 -12.92
CA ILE A 193 10.49 -6.78 -12.42
C ILE A 193 9.40 -6.53 -13.47
N ALA A 194 9.36 -5.35 -14.06
CA ALA A 194 8.37 -5.02 -15.10
C ALA A 194 8.49 -5.98 -16.29
N ALA A 195 9.70 -6.26 -16.77
CA ALA A 195 9.93 -7.24 -17.84
C ALA A 195 9.51 -8.67 -17.45
N THR A 196 9.66 -9.04 -16.18
CA THR A 196 9.23 -10.36 -15.68
C THR A 196 7.70 -10.45 -15.63
N ILE A 197 7.01 -9.40 -15.19
CA ILE A 197 5.54 -9.31 -15.17
C ILE A 197 5.03 -9.37 -16.61
N GLU A 198 5.57 -8.58 -17.51
CA GLU A 198 5.18 -8.54 -18.92
C GLU A 198 5.31 -9.92 -19.58
N ARG A 199 6.43 -10.61 -19.35
CA ARG A 199 6.60 -11.99 -19.83
C ARG A 199 5.58 -12.95 -19.23
N ALA A 200 5.21 -12.80 -17.96
CA ALA A 200 4.21 -13.66 -17.33
C ALA A 200 2.81 -13.45 -17.92
N LEU A 201 2.48 -12.23 -18.37
CA LEU A 201 1.23 -11.92 -19.04
C LEU A 201 1.13 -12.59 -20.42
N HIS A 202 2.23 -12.60 -21.18
CA HIS A 202 2.24 -13.20 -22.52
C HIS A 202 2.25 -14.73 -22.51
N ASN A 203 2.53 -15.36 -21.36
CA ASN A 203 2.55 -16.82 -21.21
C ASN A 203 1.25 -17.40 -20.59
N GLN A 204 0.23 -16.59 -20.34
CA GLN A 204 -1.11 -17.01 -19.89
C GLN A 204 -2.06 -17.14 -21.08
#